data_9457fdb3b1ea6fcc2a994e09140b033e
#
_entry.id   9457fdb3b1ea6fcc2a994e09140b033e
#
_cell.length_a   1.000
_cell.length_b   1.000
_cell.length_c   1.000
_cell.angle_alpha   90.00
_cell.angle_beta   90.00
_cell.angle_gamma   90.00
#
_symmetry.space_group_name_H-M   'P 1'
#
loop_
_entity.id
_entity.type
_entity.pdbx_description
1 polymer ?
#
loop_
_entity_poly.entity_id
_entity_poly.type
_entity_poly.pdbx_seq_one_letter_code
_entity_poly.pdbx_strand_id
1 'polypeptide(L)'
;MKEQIEKILNQYIQDMINFQPEYEYGCYERGLYPKSLYERAYYALHNIEWMEQYCEERGVDTSNFNKFFETFVEVRDSIEIPMETVE
;
A
#
# COMPACT_ATOMS: atom_id res chain seq x y z
N MET A 1 -10.90 -12.29 -4.50
CA MET A 1 -10.49 -10.90 -4.24
C MET A 1 -9.41 -10.78 -3.17
N LYS A 2 -9.60 -11.47 -2.05
CA LYS A 2 -8.64 -11.35 -0.95
C LYS A 2 -7.22 -11.76 -1.35
N GLU A 3 -7.10 -12.91 -2.00
CA GLU A 3 -5.79 -13.40 -2.43
C GLU A 3 -5.14 -12.46 -3.44
N GLN A 4 -5.96 -11.89 -4.30
CA GLN A 4 -5.47 -10.96 -5.31
C GLN A 4 -4.90 -9.70 -4.64
N ILE A 5 -5.65 -9.14 -3.69
CA ILE A 5 -5.21 -7.95 -2.98
C ILE A 5 -3.95 -8.25 -2.18
N GLU A 6 -3.91 -9.41 -1.53
CA GLU A 6 -2.74 -9.82 -0.75
C GLU A 6 -1.49 -9.85 -1.62
N LYS A 7 -1.61 -10.44 -2.80
CA LYS A 7 -0.49 -10.52 -3.73
C LYS A 7 -0.05 -9.14 -4.18
N ILE A 8 -1.02 -8.27 -4.46
CA ILE A 8 -0.71 -6.91 -4.92
C ILE A 8 0.00 -6.12 -3.82
N LEU A 9 -0.49 -6.20 -2.59
CA LEU A 9 0.12 -5.45 -1.51
C LEU A 9 1.51 -5.97 -1.14
N ASN A 10 1.69 -7.29 -1.19
CA ASN A 10 3.02 -7.85 -0.95
C ASN A 10 4.01 -7.39 -2.03
N GLN A 11 3.56 -7.33 -3.28
CA GLN A 11 4.41 -6.84 -4.35
C GLN A 11 4.72 -5.35 -4.15
N TYR A 12 3.72 -4.59 -3.70
CA TYR A 12 3.93 -3.19 -3.41
C TYR A 12 5.04 -3.00 -2.37
N ILE A 13 5.01 -3.79 -1.30
CA ILE A 13 6.03 -3.71 -0.27
C ILE A 13 7.41 -4.05 -0.86
N GLN A 14 7.48 -5.09 -1.68
CA GLN A 14 8.75 -5.48 -2.30
C GLN A 14 9.29 -4.40 -3.23
N ASP A 15 8.41 -3.79 -4.00
CA ASP A 15 8.81 -2.71 -4.89
C ASP A 15 9.33 -1.52 -4.11
N MET A 16 8.73 -1.26 -2.96
CA MET A 16 9.16 -0.17 -2.10
C MET A 16 10.54 -0.46 -1.51
N ILE A 17 10.75 -1.71 -1.09
CA ILE A 17 12.06 -2.14 -0.60
C ILE A 17 13.13 -1.95 -1.67
N ASN A 18 12.76 -2.19 -2.93
CA ASN A 18 13.68 -2.07 -4.06
C ASN A 18 13.76 -0.64 -4.59
N PHE A 19 13.17 0.29 -3.86
CA PHE A 19 13.21 1.70 -4.15
C PHE A 19 12.54 2.03 -5.48
N GLN A 20 11.20 2.09 -5.43
CA GLN A 20 10.39 2.48 -6.59
C GLN A 20 9.73 3.82 -6.23
N PRO A 21 10.33 4.93 -6.64
CA PRO A 21 9.86 6.25 -6.21
C PRO A 21 8.39 6.54 -6.48
N GLU A 22 7.85 5.98 -7.54
CA GLU A 22 6.44 6.21 -7.88
C GLU A 22 5.48 5.65 -6.82
N TYR A 23 5.96 4.76 -5.99
CA TYR A 23 5.11 4.20 -4.92
C TYR A 23 5.17 5.03 -3.64
N GLU A 24 5.92 6.11 -3.68
CA GLU A 24 5.99 7.02 -2.54
C GLU A 24 5.15 8.26 -2.78
N TYR A 25 4.34 8.21 -3.80
CA TYR A 25 3.57 9.32 -4.30
C TYR A 25 2.85 10.11 -3.20
N GLY A 26 2.10 9.41 -2.37
CA GLY A 26 1.31 10.10 -1.35
C GLY A 26 2.14 10.89 -0.36
N CYS A 27 3.38 10.48 -0.15
CA CYS A 27 4.25 11.15 0.79
C CYS A 27 4.91 12.38 0.17
N TYR A 28 5.44 12.20 -1.02
CA TYR A 28 6.13 13.31 -1.69
C TYR A 28 5.19 14.40 -2.13
N GLU A 29 4.01 14.02 -2.61
CA GLU A 29 3.03 15.00 -3.06
C GLU A 29 2.62 15.95 -1.95
N ARG A 30 2.66 15.49 -0.71
CA ARG A 30 2.26 16.30 0.44
C ARG A 30 3.42 16.96 1.14
N GLY A 31 4.62 16.83 0.60
CA GLY A 31 5.80 17.36 1.26
C GLY A 31 6.20 16.59 2.49
N LEU A 32 5.72 15.36 2.61
CA LEU A 32 6.08 14.49 3.71
C LEU A 32 7.26 13.64 3.30
N TYR A 33 8.23 13.54 4.17
CA TYR A 33 9.45 12.80 3.88
C TYR A 33 9.68 11.79 4.98
N PRO A 34 8.99 10.63 4.91
CA PRO A 34 9.13 9.60 5.94
C PRO A 34 10.58 9.18 6.07
N LYS A 35 11.00 8.99 7.30
CA LYS A 35 12.38 8.65 7.57
C LYS A 35 12.70 7.19 7.35
N SER A 36 11.66 6.34 7.30
CA SER A 36 11.86 4.91 7.22
C SER A 36 10.93 4.30 6.19
N LEU A 37 11.31 3.13 5.71
CA LEU A 37 10.47 2.34 4.82
C LEU A 37 9.12 2.03 5.48
N TYR A 38 9.15 1.75 6.78
CA TYR A 38 7.92 1.48 7.50
C TYR A 38 6.95 2.66 7.40
N GLU A 39 7.44 3.87 7.66
CA GLU A 39 6.57 5.04 7.60
C GLU A 39 6.02 5.27 6.20
N ARG A 40 6.86 5.10 5.19
CA ARG A 40 6.41 5.29 3.81
C ARG A 40 5.33 4.28 3.45
N ALA A 41 5.57 3.02 3.79
CA ALA A 41 4.58 1.99 3.51
C ALA A 41 3.29 2.22 4.29
N TYR A 42 3.43 2.61 5.55
CA TYR A 42 2.28 2.86 6.39
C TYR A 42 1.39 3.96 5.79
N TYR A 43 1.98 5.09 5.45
CA TYR A 43 1.19 6.19 4.90
C TYR A 43 0.52 5.81 3.59
N ALA A 44 1.25 5.12 2.73
CA ALA A 44 0.69 4.72 1.44
C ALA A 44 -0.46 3.73 1.62
N LEU A 45 -0.27 2.74 2.46
CA LEU A 45 -1.30 1.71 2.68
C LEU A 45 -2.52 2.27 3.42
N HIS A 46 -2.38 3.42 4.05
CA HIS A 46 -3.52 4.04 4.73
C HIS A 46 -4.16 5.15 3.90
N ASN A 47 -3.73 5.32 2.66
CA ASN A 47 -4.39 6.21 1.72
C ASN A 47 -5.34 5.38 0.87
N ILE A 48 -6.58 5.28 1.33
CA ILE A 48 -7.53 4.36 0.72
C ILE A 48 -7.85 4.72 -0.74
N GLU A 49 -7.91 6.00 -1.05
CA GLU A 49 -8.23 6.41 -2.42
C GLU A 49 -7.12 5.99 -3.37
N TRP A 50 -5.89 6.19 -2.96
CA TRP A 50 -4.76 5.81 -3.77
C TRP A 50 -4.67 4.29 -3.91
N MET A 51 -4.90 3.58 -2.82
CA MET A 51 -4.84 2.13 -2.82
C MET A 51 -5.97 1.52 -3.65
N GLU A 52 -7.15 2.13 -3.61
CA GLU A 52 -8.25 1.69 -4.45
C GLU A 52 -7.86 1.78 -5.92
N GLN A 53 -7.34 2.94 -6.32
CA GLN A 53 -6.91 3.13 -7.70
C GLN A 53 -5.77 2.20 -8.06
N TYR A 54 -4.83 2.05 -7.16
CA TYR A 54 -3.67 1.18 -7.35
C TYR A 54 -4.11 -0.26 -7.63
N CYS A 55 -5.04 -0.75 -6.82
CA CYS A 55 -5.56 -2.12 -6.98
C CYS A 55 -6.41 -2.25 -8.24
N GLU A 56 -7.21 -1.23 -8.54
CA GLU A 56 -8.06 -1.25 -9.73
C GLU A 56 -7.21 -1.36 -10.99
N GLU A 57 -6.12 -0.63 -11.04
CA GLU A 57 -5.21 -0.66 -12.18
C GLU A 57 -4.59 -2.04 -12.37
N ARG A 58 -4.61 -2.85 -11.33
CA ARG A 58 -4.03 -4.19 -11.37
C ARG A 58 -5.09 -5.28 -11.43
N GLY A 59 -6.31 -4.90 -11.79
CA GLY A 59 -7.34 -5.87 -12.11
C GLY A 59 -8.30 -6.22 -10.97
N VAL A 60 -8.23 -5.52 -9.86
CA VAL A 60 -9.17 -5.74 -8.78
C VAL A 60 -10.47 -5.02 -9.10
N ASP A 61 -11.59 -5.71 -8.90
CA ASP A 61 -12.91 -5.11 -9.08
C ASP A 61 -13.25 -4.28 -7.84
N THR A 62 -13.23 -2.97 -7.98
CA THR A 62 -13.53 -2.05 -6.88
C THR A 62 -14.92 -1.41 -7.03
N SER A 63 -15.77 -1.97 -7.89
CA SER A 63 -17.10 -1.40 -8.13
C SER A 63 -17.97 -1.40 -6.88
N ASN A 64 -17.79 -2.39 -6.00
CA ASN A 64 -18.43 -2.40 -4.70
C ASN A 64 -17.40 -1.94 -3.67
N PHE A 65 -17.39 -0.65 -3.41
CA PHE A 65 -16.37 -0.06 -2.55
C PHE A 65 -16.36 -0.67 -1.14
N ASN A 66 -17.55 -0.88 -0.57
CA ASN A 66 -17.61 -1.41 0.79
C ASN A 66 -16.96 -2.79 0.88
N LYS A 67 -17.23 -3.63 -0.09
CA LYS A 67 -16.63 -4.97 -0.12
C LYS A 67 -15.12 -4.87 -0.31
N PHE A 68 -14.70 -4.02 -1.23
CA PHE A 68 -13.27 -3.81 -1.45
C PHE A 68 -12.61 -3.30 -0.18
N PHE A 69 -13.20 -2.32 0.45
CA PHE A 69 -12.63 -1.69 1.63
C PHE A 69 -12.45 -2.69 2.76
N GLU A 70 -13.49 -3.48 3.03
CA GLU A 70 -13.42 -4.49 4.09
C GLU A 70 -12.30 -5.50 3.82
N THR A 71 -12.23 -5.97 2.58
CA THR A 71 -11.22 -6.95 2.20
C THR A 71 -9.82 -6.34 2.25
N PHE A 72 -9.71 -5.11 1.76
CA PHE A 72 -8.44 -4.41 1.76
C PHE A 72 -7.91 -4.21 3.18
N VAL A 73 -8.77 -3.77 4.09
CA VAL A 73 -8.36 -3.54 5.48
C VAL A 73 -7.92 -4.84 6.13
N GLU A 74 -8.66 -5.92 5.87
CA GLU A 74 -8.29 -7.22 6.43
C GLU A 74 -6.91 -7.65 5.94
N VAL A 75 -6.66 -7.51 4.64
CA VAL A 75 -5.37 -7.88 4.08
C VAL A 75 -4.27 -6.96 4.61
N ARG A 76 -4.53 -5.66 4.59
CA ARG A 76 -3.55 -4.68 5.05
C ARG A 76 -3.11 -4.96 6.48
N ASP A 77 -4.08 -5.25 7.35
CA ASP A 77 -3.78 -5.46 8.77
C ASP A 77 -3.03 -6.76 9.01
N SER A 78 -3.08 -7.69 8.06
CA SER A 78 -2.36 -8.96 8.17
C SER A 78 -0.97 -8.91 7.54
N ILE A 79 -0.66 -7.86 6.79
CA ILE A 79 0.63 -7.74 6.14
C ILE A 79 1.64 -7.14 7.10
N GLU A 80 2.81 -7.77 7.16
CA GLU A 80 3.90 -7.25 7.94
C GLU A 80 4.70 -6.25 7.12
N ILE A 81 4.77 -5.02 7.63
CA ILE A 81 5.60 -3.99 7.01
C ILE A 81 6.95 -4.04 7.68
N PRO A 82 8.04 -4.22 6.91
CA PRO A 82 9.36 -4.30 7.51
C PRO A 82 9.69 -3.04 8.30
N MET A 83 10.15 -3.25 9.53
CA MET A 83 10.61 -2.16 10.35
C MET A 83 12.08 -1.93 10.04
N GLU A 84 12.41 -0.73 9.59
CA GLU A 84 13.81 -0.41 9.38
C GLU A 84 14.51 -0.23 10.71
N THR A 85 15.71 -0.78 10.78
CA THR A 85 16.57 -0.51 11.91
C THR A 85 17.17 0.86 11.73
N VAL A 86 16.98 1.72 12.69
CA VAL A 86 17.52 3.07 12.62
C VAL A 86 18.89 3.06 13.28
N GLU A 87 19.86 3.51 12.55
CA GLU A 87 21.20 3.61 13.06
C GLU A 87 21.41 4.86 13.88
#